data_58f88483bf59f405c4f6770c7c259b15
#
_entry.id   58f88483bf59f405c4f6770c7c259b15
#
_cell.length_a   1.000
_cell.length_b   1.000
_cell.length_c   1.000
_cell.angle_alpha   90.00
_cell.angle_beta   90.00
_cell.angle_gamma   90.00
#
_symmetry.space_group_name_H-M   'P 1'
#
loop_
_entity.id
_entity.type
_entity.pdbx_description
1 polymer ?
#
loop_
_entity_poly.entity_id
_entity_poly.type
_entity_poly.pdbx_seq_one_letter_code
_entity_poly.pdbx_strand_id
1 'polypeptide(L)'
;YACLCSSHNRITFHAMNTIVNRSDGKVDLHGLVQAISQSSAEDSLNNLLSAEQWDLLSSYLLPVALPAGQVLFAQGTTDRTLYLLESGSLSVHFEDEKQRLRLAIVGPGSVVGEGAFFSHLPRSATVQAGSPCKLWSLPAMRFTELSNRQPAVAVHLVMAVGAVLAKRLGSRKRRVAST
;
A
#
# COMPACT_ATOMS: atom_id res chain seq x y z
N TYR A 1 49.26 -1.61 -22.05
CA TYR A 1 48.84 -2.47 -20.92
C TYR A 1 47.37 -2.16 -20.62
N ALA A 2 46.57 -3.19 -20.69
CA ALA A 2 45.12 -3.12 -20.71
C ALA A 2 44.53 -2.66 -19.39
N CYS A 3 43.55 -1.76 -19.44
CA CYS A 3 42.72 -1.41 -18.33
C CYS A 3 41.31 -1.95 -18.59
N LEU A 4 40.86 -2.86 -17.75
CA LEU A 4 39.54 -3.51 -17.79
C LEU A 4 38.48 -2.56 -17.29
N CYS A 5 37.51 -2.31 -18.13
CA CYS A 5 36.33 -1.50 -17.88
C CYS A 5 35.31 -2.30 -17.06
N SER A 6 34.97 -1.83 -15.88
CA SER A 6 33.89 -2.37 -15.05
C SER A 6 32.55 -1.84 -15.53
N SER A 7 31.71 -2.73 -16.02
CA SER A 7 30.38 -2.44 -16.52
C SER A 7 29.42 -2.11 -15.39
N HIS A 8 29.00 -0.83 -15.29
CA HIS A 8 27.86 -0.40 -14.48
C HIS A 8 26.55 -0.83 -15.15
N ASN A 9 25.88 -1.76 -14.52
CA ASN A 9 24.55 -2.21 -14.91
C ASN A 9 23.54 -1.13 -14.51
N ARG A 10 23.22 -0.21 -15.42
CA ARG A 10 22.11 0.73 -15.28
C ARG A 10 20.81 -0.04 -15.56
N ILE A 11 20.09 -0.36 -14.51
CA ILE A 11 18.70 -0.82 -14.62
C ILE A 11 17.85 0.38 -15.08
N THR A 12 17.55 0.41 -16.37
CA THR A 12 16.65 1.39 -16.96
C THR A 12 15.22 1.00 -16.62
N PHE A 13 14.57 1.76 -15.73
CA PHE A 13 13.14 1.65 -15.48
C PHE A 13 12.38 2.07 -16.73
N HIS A 14 11.90 1.12 -17.52
CA HIS A 14 10.88 1.36 -18.53
C HIS A 14 9.52 1.39 -17.83
N ALA A 15 9.06 2.61 -17.54
CA ALA A 15 7.67 2.84 -17.14
C ALA A 15 6.79 2.57 -18.37
N MET A 16 6.15 1.41 -18.41
CA MET A 16 5.03 1.17 -19.32
C MET A 16 3.88 2.08 -18.91
N ASN A 17 3.69 3.11 -19.71
CA ASN A 17 2.66 4.14 -19.60
C ASN A 17 1.30 3.50 -19.88
N THR A 18 0.60 3.01 -18.85
CA THR A 18 -0.81 2.65 -18.96
C THR A 18 -1.60 3.95 -19.07
N ILE A 19 -2.31 4.12 -20.18
CA ILE A 19 -3.16 5.29 -20.47
C ILE A 19 -4.23 5.37 -19.39
N VAL A 20 -4.04 6.22 -18.39
CA VAL A 20 -5.06 6.59 -17.43
C VAL A 20 -5.90 7.68 -18.08
N ASN A 21 -7.16 7.37 -18.34
CA ASN A 21 -8.13 8.31 -18.87
C ASN A 21 -8.31 9.45 -17.84
N ARG A 22 -7.61 10.56 -18.02
CA ARG A 22 -7.69 11.77 -17.19
C ARG A 22 -8.78 12.67 -17.72
N SER A 23 -9.97 12.59 -17.15
CA SER A 23 -10.89 13.71 -17.13
C SER A 23 -10.65 14.47 -15.81
N ASP A 24 -10.20 15.72 -15.88
CA ASP A 24 -10.05 16.68 -14.78
C ASP A 24 -9.12 16.31 -13.60
N GLY A 25 -8.05 15.56 -13.83
CA GLY A 25 -7.08 15.23 -12.78
C GLY A 25 -7.56 14.25 -11.71
N LYS A 26 -8.83 13.82 -11.77
CA LYS A 26 -9.44 12.81 -10.90
C LYS A 26 -9.25 11.41 -11.50
N VAL A 27 -9.05 10.42 -10.63
CA VAL A 27 -8.96 9.02 -11.01
C VAL A 27 -10.24 8.28 -10.58
N ASP A 28 -10.62 7.27 -11.36
CA ASP A 28 -11.78 6.43 -11.03
C ASP A 28 -11.40 5.42 -9.93
N LEU A 29 -12.00 5.57 -8.74
CA LEU A 29 -11.83 4.70 -7.58
C LEU A 29 -12.97 3.69 -7.39
N HIS A 30 -13.92 3.59 -8.33
CA HIS A 30 -15.08 2.70 -8.19
C HIS A 30 -14.68 1.26 -7.87
N GLY A 31 -13.65 0.72 -8.56
CA GLY A 31 -13.13 -0.63 -8.32
C GLY A 31 -12.56 -0.79 -6.90
N LEU A 32 -11.85 0.21 -6.38
CA LEU A 32 -11.33 0.20 -5.00
C LEU A 32 -12.46 0.21 -3.97
N VAL A 33 -13.44 1.09 -4.13
CA VAL A 33 -14.61 1.20 -3.23
C VAL A 33 -15.40 -0.11 -3.21
N GLN A 34 -15.58 -0.72 -4.39
CA GLN A 34 -16.23 -2.02 -4.51
C GLN A 34 -15.41 -3.13 -3.80
N ALA A 35 -14.10 -3.17 -4.00
CA ALA A 35 -13.22 -4.14 -3.33
C ALA A 35 -13.27 -4.01 -1.80
N ILE A 36 -13.29 -2.78 -1.27
CA ILE A 36 -13.44 -2.50 0.16
C ILE A 36 -14.80 -3.01 0.67
N SER A 37 -15.87 -2.74 -0.05
CA SER A 37 -17.24 -3.12 0.34
C SER A 37 -17.48 -4.63 0.30
N GLN A 38 -16.81 -5.34 -0.59
CA GLN A 38 -16.94 -6.79 -0.77
C GLN A 38 -15.94 -7.60 0.04
N SER A 39 -14.94 -6.96 0.64
CA SER A 39 -13.90 -7.67 1.39
C SER A 39 -14.45 -8.25 2.68
N SER A 40 -14.28 -9.56 2.86
CA SER A 40 -14.60 -10.30 4.10
C SER A 40 -13.38 -10.49 5.00
N ALA A 41 -12.20 -9.97 4.61
CA ALA A 41 -10.99 -10.10 5.40
C ALA A 41 -11.09 -9.31 6.71
N GLU A 42 -10.69 -9.91 7.83
CA GLU A 42 -10.72 -9.25 9.15
C GLU A 42 -9.95 -7.93 9.17
N ASP A 43 -8.88 -7.83 8.39
CA ASP A 43 -7.98 -6.67 8.30
C ASP A 43 -8.21 -5.83 7.03
N SER A 44 -9.38 -5.90 6.41
CA SER A 44 -9.79 -5.00 5.34
C SER A 44 -10.15 -3.61 5.88
N LEU A 45 -10.07 -2.61 4.99
CA LEU A 45 -10.56 -1.27 5.28
C LEU A 45 -12.08 -1.31 5.54
N ASN A 46 -12.52 -0.59 6.55
CA ASN A 46 -13.93 -0.26 6.67
C ASN A 46 -14.23 0.95 5.77
N ASN A 47 -15.34 0.90 5.03
CA ASN A 47 -15.76 2.05 4.24
C ASN A 47 -16.37 3.13 5.15
N LEU A 48 -15.52 4.03 5.65
CA LEU A 48 -15.92 5.16 6.48
C LEU A 48 -16.09 6.48 5.68
N LEU A 49 -15.82 6.44 4.37
CA LEU A 49 -15.87 7.60 3.49
C LEU A 49 -17.20 7.61 2.72
N SER A 50 -17.82 8.80 2.58
CA SER A 50 -18.94 9.00 1.65
C SER A 50 -18.45 9.01 0.20
N ALA A 51 -19.39 8.94 -0.76
CA ALA A 51 -19.06 9.00 -2.19
C ALA A 51 -18.31 10.30 -2.54
N GLU A 52 -18.75 11.44 -1.96
CA GLU A 52 -18.11 12.74 -2.17
C GLU A 52 -16.69 12.77 -1.57
N GLN A 53 -16.48 12.11 -0.44
CA GLN A 53 -15.17 12.01 0.19
C GLN A 53 -14.21 11.12 -0.61
N TRP A 54 -14.71 10.03 -1.21
CA TRP A 54 -13.94 9.22 -2.16
C TRP A 54 -13.56 10.02 -3.40
N ASP A 55 -14.48 10.83 -3.93
CA ASP A 55 -14.21 11.71 -5.06
C ASP A 55 -13.12 12.75 -4.74
N LEU A 56 -13.17 13.36 -3.55
CA LEU A 56 -12.12 14.26 -3.09
C LEU A 56 -10.76 13.55 -2.92
N LEU A 57 -10.76 12.35 -2.32
CA LEU A 57 -9.54 11.56 -2.10
C LEU A 57 -8.90 11.12 -3.43
N SER A 58 -9.70 10.92 -4.48
CA SER A 58 -9.24 10.48 -5.81
C SER A 58 -8.16 11.39 -6.39
N SER A 59 -8.21 12.70 -6.10
CA SER A 59 -7.22 13.68 -6.57
C SER A 59 -5.84 13.52 -5.93
N TYR A 60 -5.74 12.80 -4.82
CA TYR A 60 -4.49 12.61 -4.07
C TYR A 60 -3.89 11.22 -4.27
N LEU A 61 -4.63 10.29 -4.85
CA LEU A 61 -4.18 8.94 -5.11
C LEU A 61 -3.53 8.82 -6.49
N LEU A 62 -2.51 7.97 -6.59
CA LEU A 62 -1.84 7.64 -7.84
C LEU A 62 -2.02 6.15 -8.15
N PRO A 63 -2.41 5.78 -9.37
CA PRO A 63 -2.53 4.39 -9.76
C PRO A 63 -1.17 3.72 -9.84
N VAL A 64 -1.09 2.47 -9.39
CA VAL A 64 0.09 1.61 -9.47
C VAL A 64 -0.34 0.25 -10.01
N ALA A 65 0.22 -0.15 -11.15
CA ALA A 65 0.11 -1.51 -11.67
C ALA A 65 1.37 -2.28 -11.27
N LEU A 66 1.19 -3.42 -10.61
CA LEU A 66 2.30 -4.24 -10.12
C LEU A 66 2.17 -5.65 -10.69
N PRO A 67 3.04 -6.08 -11.61
CA PRO A 67 3.08 -7.44 -12.12
C PRO A 67 3.35 -8.48 -11.05
N ALA A 68 2.88 -9.71 -11.24
CA ALA A 68 3.16 -10.83 -10.34
C ALA A 68 4.67 -11.01 -10.13
N GLY A 69 5.07 -11.28 -8.90
CA GLY A 69 6.46 -11.47 -8.51
C GLY A 69 7.26 -10.17 -8.31
N GLN A 70 6.74 -8.99 -8.68
CA GLN A 70 7.43 -7.74 -8.41
C GLN A 70 7.32 -7.30 -6.96
N VAL A 71 8.41 -6.75 -6.42
CA VAL A 71 8.47 -6.16 -5.08
C VAL A 71 7.89 -4.75 -5.13
N LEU A 72 6.90 -4.47 -4.29
CA LEU A 72 6.31 -3.15 -4.10
C LEU A 72 7.25 -2.25 -3.28
N PHE A 73 7.74 -2.76 -2.17
CA PHE A 73 8.79 -2.16 -1.35
C PHE A 73 9.50 -3.23 -0.52
N ALA A 74 10.77 -2.99 -0.18
CA ALA A 74 11.59 -3.90 0.60
C ALA A 74 11.66 -3.50 2.08
N GLN A 75 11.79 -4.49 2.97
CA GLN A 75 12.07 -4.27 4.40
C GLN A 75 13.31 -3.38 4.58
N GLY A 76 13.25 -2.45 5.53
CA GLY A 76 14.33 -1.52 5.83
C GLY A 76 14.37 -0.25 4.96
N THR A 77 13.59 -0.15 3.88
CA THR A 77 13.50 1.10 3.11
C THR A 77 12.74 2.18 3.86
N THR A 78 13.05 3.46 3.60
CA THR A 78 12.52 4.62 4.35
C THR A 78 11.37 5.34 3.67
N ASP A 79 10.86 4.80 2.58
CA ASP A 79 9.69 5.33 1.88
C ASP A 79 8.43 5.27 2.77
N ARG A 80 7.61 6.32 2.71
CA ARG A 80 6.42 6.52 3.53
C ARG A 80 5.15 6.63 2.69
N THR A 81 5.01 5.78 1.70
CA THR A 81 3.81 5.70 0.88
C THR A 81 2.85 4.66 1.46
N LEU A 82 1.58 5.02 1.57
CA LEU A 82 0.47 4.11 1.87
C LEU A 82 -0.07 3.56 0.55
N TYR A 83 -0.40 2.27 0.52
CA TYR A 83 -0.97 1.62 -0.66
C TYR A 83 -2.28 0.94 -0.33
N LEU A 84 -3.32 1.18 -1.14
CA LEU A 84 -4.62 0.54 -1.06
C LEU A 84 -4.72 -0.46 -2.21
N LEU A 85 -5.08 -1.71 -1.92
CA LEU A 85 -5.17 -2.78 -2.91
C LEU A 85 -6.58 -2.86 -3.47
N GLU A 86 -6.72 -2.59 -4.77
CA GLU A 86 -7.98 -2.72 -5.50
C GLU A 86 -8.20 -4.15 -6.01
N SER A 87 -7.17 -4.75 -6.61
CA SER A 87 -7.26 -6.12 -7.14
C SER A 87 -5.92 -6.84 -7.07
N GLY A 88 -5.96 -8.17 -7.12
CA GLY A 88 -4.81 -9.04 -6.99
C GLY A 88 -4.55 -9.45 -5.55
N SER A 89 -3.35 -9.98 -5.27
CA SER A 89 -2.91 -10.41 -3.94
C SER A 89 -1.47 -9.99 -3.68
N LEU A 90 -1.19 -9.57 -2.45
CA LEU A 90 0.15 -9.23 -1.99
C LEU A 90 0.62 -10.25 -0.96
N SER A 91 1.88 -10.66 -1.05
CA SER A 91 2.57 -11.41 -0.01
C SER A 91 3.45 -10.47 0.81
N VAL A 92 3.30 -10.53 2.12
CA VAL A 92 4.05 -9.72 3.07
C VAL A 92 5.05 -10.64 3.77
N HIS A 93 6.33 -10.38 3.55
CA HIS A 93 7.44 -11.16 4.09
C HIS A 93 8.14 -10.33 5.14
N PHE A 94 8.23 -10.86 6.35
CA PHE A 94 9.01 -10.18 7.38
C PHE A 94 9.93 -11.18 8.08
N GLU A 95 11.17 -10.81 8.24
CA GLU A 95 12.17 -11.56 8.98
C GLU A 95 12.23 -11.02 10.40
N ASP A 96 11.98 -11.90 11.39
CA ASP A 96 12.06 -11.54 12.80
C ASP A 96 13.54 -11.54 13.31
N GLU A 97 13.75 -11.07 14.53
CA GLU A 97 15.09 -11.01 15.16
C GLU A 97 15.80 -12.39 15.27
N LYS A 98 15.02 -13.47 15.12
CA LYS A 98 15.53 -14.85 15.11
C LYS A 98 15.72 -15.41 13.69
N GLN A 99 15.71 -14.52 12.68
CA GLN A 99 15.84 -14.87 11.25
C GLN A 99 14.73 -15.83 10.75
N ARG A 100 13.56 -15.83 11.38
CA ARG A 100 12.43 -16.62 10.94
C ARG A 100 11.58 -15.81 9.97
N LEU A 101 11.44 -16.34 8.77
CA LEU A 101 10.57 -15.75 7.75
C LEU A 101 9.10 -15.97 8.13
N ARG A 102 8.36 -14.90 8.26
CA ARG A 102 6.90 -14.93 8.41
C ARG A 102 6.24 -14.42 7.15
N LEU A 103 5.17 -15.07 6.76
CA LEU A 103 4.40 -14.76 5.56
C LEU A 103 2.96 -14.42 5.95
N ALA A 104 2.43 -13.36 5.34
CA ALA A 104 1.01 -13.05 5.36
C ALA A 104 0.54 -12.71 3.94
N ILE A 105 -0.70 -13.05 3.62
CA ILE A 105 -1.33 -12.69 2.34
C ILE A 105 -2.34 -11.58 2.60
N VAL A 106 -2.31 -10.58 1.74
CA VAL A 106 -3.20 -9.41 1.77
C VAL A 106 -4.01 -9.39 0.48
N GLY A 107 -5.33 -9.36 0.61
CA GLY A 107 -6.28 -9.35 -0.49
C GLY A 107 -6.87 -7.96 -0.80
N PRO A 108 -7.73 -7.87 -1.83
CA PRO A 108 -8.40 -6.63 -2.22
C PRO A 108 -9.20 -6.00 -1.08
N GLY A 109 -9.32 -4.69 -1.10
CA GLY A 109 -9.97 -3.91 -0.05
C GLY A 109 -9.11 -3.68 1.19
N SER A 110 -7.84 -4.12 1.18
CA SER A 110 -6.91 -3.94 2.28
C SER A 110 -5.84 -2.88 1.97
N VAL A 111 -5.00 -2.59 2.95
CA VAL A 111 -3.96 -1.55 2.89
C VAL A 111 -2.61 -2.12 3.31
N VAL A 112 -1.52 -1.64 2.71
CA VAL A 112 -0.15 -1.98 3.11
C VAL A 112 0.71 -0.73 3.22
N GLY A 113 1.77 -0.82 4.04
CA GLY A 113 2.70 0.27 4.27
C GLY A 113 2.29 1.24 5.37
N GLU A 114 1.20 0.95 6.09
CA GLU A 114 0.63 1.75 7.18
C GLU A 114 1.63 1.95 8.33
N GLY A 115 2.44 0.94 8.64
CA GLY A 115 3.43 1.03 9.70
C GLY A 115 4.39 2.20 9.50
N ALA A 116 5.14 2.21 8.39
CA ALA A 116 6.07 3.28 8.05
C ALA A 116 5.38 4.62 7.78
N PHE A 117 4.15 4.59 7.26
CA PHE A 117 3.36 5.79 7.01
C PHE A 117 3.10 6.58 8.29
N PHE A 118 2.71 5.91 9.39
CA PHE A 118 2.42 6.54 10.67
C PHE A 118 3.64 6.70 11.58
N SER A 119 4.52 5.70 11.66
CA SER A 119 5.61 5.68 12.64
C SER A 119 6.84 6.46 12.22
N HIS A 120 6.98 6.81 10.94
CA HIS A 120 8.20 7.38 10.37
C HIS A 120 9.45 6.44 10.45
N LEU A 121 9.23 5.19 10.84
CA LEU A 121 10.27 4.17 10.86
C LEU A 121 10.44 3.51 9.47
N PRO A 122 11.56 2.83 9.20
CA PRO A 122 11.73 2.05 7.99
C PRO A 122 10.63 0.99 7.81
N ARG A 123 10.42 0.54 6.57
CA ARG A 123 9.49 -0.55 6.25
C ARG A 123 9.78 -1.78 7.10
N SER A 124 8.78 -2.26 7.81
CA SER A 124 8.92 -3.41 8.72
C SER A 124 8.90 -4.77 8.01
N ALA A 125 8.55 -4.80 6.72
CA ALA A 125 8.44 -6.02 5.92
C ALA A 125 8.70 -5.72 4.44
N THR A 126 9.04 -6.75 3.68
CA THR A 126 9.00 -6.72 2.21
C THR A 126 7.61 -7.09 1.74
N VAL A 127 7.07 -6.34 0.78
CA VAL A 127 5.77 -6.62 0.13
C VAL A 127 6.00 -6.89 -1.35
N GLN A 128 5.46 -8.01 -1.82
CA GLN A 128 5.60 -8.50 -3.19
C GLN A 128 4.25 -8.89 -3.76
N ALA A 129 4.05 -8.69 -5.06
CA ALA A 129 2.84 -9.15 -5.75
C ALA A 129 2.82 -10.67 -5.88
N GLY A 130 1.79 -11.32 -5.31
CA GLY A 130 1.52 -12.75 -5.52
C GLY A 130 0.79 -13.03 -6.83
N SER A 131 0.02 -12.05 -7.32
CA SER A 131 -0.63 -12.04 -8.62
C SER A 131 -0.53 -10.62 -9.22
N PRO A 132 -0.91 -10.37 -10.49
CA PRO A 132 -0.99 -9.02 -11.02
C PRO A 132 -1.91 -8.16 -10.14
N CYS A 133 -1.42 -7.01 -9.68
CA CYS A 133 -2.14 -6.13 -8.76
C CYS A 133 -2.41 -4.76 -9.37
N LYS A 134 -3.58 -4.21 -9.04
CA LYS A 134 -3.89 -2.79 -9.17
C LYS A 134 -3.97 -2.17 -7.78
N LEU A 135 -3.15 -1.14 -7.55
CA LEU A 135 -3.05 -0.44 -6.27
C LEU A 135 -3.23 1.06 -6.47
N TRP A 136 -3.52 1.72 -5.37
CA TRP A 136 -3.56 3.17 -5.27
C TRP A 136 -2.56 3.61 -4.21
N SER A 137 -1.59 4.43 -4.62
CA SER A 137 -0.56 4.94 -3.72
C SER A 137 -0.90 6.34 -3.21
N LEU A 138 -0.68 6.55 -1.91
CA LEU A 138 -0.79 7.84 -1.24
C LEU A 138 0.56 8.18 -0.60
N PRO A 139 1.44 8.93 -1.29
CA PRO A 139 2.68 9.41 -0.71
C PRO A 139 2.42 10.36 0.48
N ALA A 140 3.31 10.38 1.47
CA ALA A 140 3.16 11.21 2.68
C ALA A 140 2.97 12.70 2.36
N MET A 141 3.62 13.23 1.34
CA MET A 141 3.44 14.63 0.91
C MET A 141 2.01 14.91 0.43
N ARG A 142 1.42 14.00 -0.35
CA ARG A 142 0.04 14.14 -0.82
C ARG A 142 -0.96 13.99 0.32
N PHE A 143 -0.65 13.15 1.31
CA PHE A 143 -1.45 13.08 2.52
C PHE A 143 -1.38 14.38 3.33
N THR A 144 -0.21 15.01 3.43
CA THR A 144 -0.08 16.33 4.07
C THR A 144 -0.93 17.39 3.33
N GLU A 145 -0.92 17.38 2.01
CA GLU A 145 -1.78 18.27 1.22
C GLU A 145 -3.26 17.97 1.45
N LEU A 146 -3.67 16.70 1.44
CA LEU A 146 -5.04 16.28 1.76
C LEU A 146 -5.45 16.78 3.14
N SER A 147 -4.62 16.59 4.17
CA SER A 147 -4.93 16.99 5.54
C SER A 147 -5.09 18.49 5.71
N ASN A 148 -4.35 19.28 4.94
CA ASN A 148 -4.47 20.74 4.96
C ASN A 148 -5.72 21.25 4.21
N ARG A 149 -6.09 20.62 3.11
CA ARG A 149 -7.20 21.06 2.25
C ARG A 149 -8.53 20.41 2.58
N GLN A 150 -8.50 19.17 3.04
CA GLN A 150 -9.68 18.32 3.29
C GLN A 150 -9.52 17.55 4.61
N PRO A 151 -9.44 18.23 5.77
CA PRO A 151 -9.13 17.60 7.05
C PRO A 151 -10.14 16.52 7.44
N ALA A 152 -11.42 16.67 7.13
CA ALA A 152 -12.43 15.66 7.42
C ALA A 152 -12.17 14.34 6.67
N VAL A 153 -11.78 14.43 5.39
CA VAL A 153 -11.43 13.25 4.57
C VAL A 153 -10.17 12.57 5.13
N ALA A 154 -9.16 13.37 5.49
CA ALA A 154 -7.92 12.86 6.07
C ALA A 154 -8.18 12.12 7.40
N VAL A 155 -9.02 12.68 8.28
CA VAL A 155 -9.39 12.04 9.56
C VAL A 155 -10.10 10.71 9.32
N HIS A 156 -11.11 10.66 8.44
CA HIS A 156 -11.81 9.40 8.14
C HIS A 156 -10.87 8.33 7.57
N LEU A 157 -9.96 8.73 6.65
CA LEU A 157 -8.96 7.81 6.12
C LEU A 157 -8.03 7.26 7.21
N VAL A 158 -7.51 8.14 8.10
CA VAL A 158 -6.64 7.76 9.20
C VAL A 158 -7.35 6.81 10.17
N MET A 159 -8.62 7.07 10.49
CA MET A 159 -9.42 6.18 11.34
C MET A 159 -9.63 4.82 10.69
N ALA A 160 -9.90 4.74 9.39
CA ALA A 160 -10.04 3.48 8.68
C ALA A 160 -8.74 2.68 8.67
N VAL A 161 -7.61 3.31 8.37
CA VAL A 161 -6.29 2.66 8.35
C VAL A 161 -5.84 2.28 9.76
N GLY A 162 -6.10 3.14 10.76
CA GLY A 162 -5.84 2.86 12.17
C GLY A 162 -6.60 1.64 12.68
N ALA A 163 -7.86 1.46 12.26
CA ALA A 163 -8.64 0.26 12.59
C ALA A 163 -8.01 -1.01 12.01
N VAL A 164 -7.49 -0.98 10.78
CA VAL A 164 -6.74 -2.11 10.20
C VAL A 164 -5.49 -2.44 11.03
N LEU A 165 -4.71 -1.41 11.40
CA LEU A 165 -3.51 -1.58 12.22
C LEU A 165 -3.84 -2.20 13.59
N ALA A 166 -4.88 -1.73 14.26
CA ALA A 166 -5.34 -2.26 15.54
C ALA A 166 -5.76 -3.74 15.43
N LYS A 167 -6.49 -4.12 14.38
CA LYS A 167 -6.87 -5.51 14.12
C LYS A 167 -5.64 -6.41 13.90
N ARG A 168 -4.66 -5.94 13.13
CA ARG A 168 -3.39 -6.67 12.87
C ARG A 168 -2.59 -6.88 14.15
N LEU A 169 -2.51 -5.88 15.02
CA LEU A 169 -1.84 -5.99 16.33
C LEU A 169 -2.56 -6.99 17.24
N GLY A 170 -3.89 -6.96 17.28
CA GLY A 170 -4.70 -7.90 18.06
C GLY A 170 -4.56 -9.35 17.59
N SER A 171 -4.50 -9.58 16.28
CA SER A 171 -4.31 -10.90 15.68
C SER A 171 -2.92 -11.47 15.96
N ARG A 172 -1.86 -10.64 16.01
CA ARG A 172 -0.51 -11.06 16.41
C ARG A 172 -0.47 -11.56 17.86
N LYS A 173 -1.12 -10.86 18.79
CA LYS A 173 -1.17 -11.28 20.21
C LYS A 173 -1.88 -12.63 20.40
N ARG A 174 -2.98 -12.88 19.68
CA ARG A 174 -3.70 -14.17 19.75
C ARG A 174 -2.86 -15.35 19.28
N ARG A 175 -2.04 -15.20 18.24
CA ARG A 175 -1.16 -16.26 17.72
C ARG A 175 0.02 -16.59 18.65
N VAL A 176 0.47 -15.65 19.48
CA VAL A 176 1.55 -15.86 20.46
C VAL A 176 1.01 -16.54 21.72
N ALA A 177 -0.25 -16.30 22.10
CA ALA A 177 -0.88 -16.90 23.28
C ALA A 177 -1.33 -18.37 23.06
N SER A 178 -1.35 -18.85 21.82
CA SER A 178 -1.77 -20.23 21.47
C SER A 178 -0.60 -21.18 21.18
N THR A 179 0.63 -20.80 21.50
CA THR A 179 1.87 -21.62 21.45
C THR A 179 2.43 -21.83 22.84
#